data_f598ddc9139127e681721de3f4c848d5
#
_entry.id   f598ddc9139127e681721de3f4c848d5
#
_cell.length_a   1.000
_cell.length_b   1.000
_cell.length_c   1.000
_cell.angle_alpha   90.00
_cell.angle_beta   90.00
_cell.angle_gamma   90.00
#
_symmetry.space_group_name_H-M   'P 1'
#
loop_
_entity.id
_entity.type
_entity.pdbx_description
1 polymer ?
#
loop_
_entity_poly.entity_id
_entity_poly.type
_entity_poly.pdbx_seq_one_letter_code
_entity_poly.pdbx_strand_id
1 'polypeptide(L)'
;MVTDAQQACFEAGIKFGSLYHQFAGTPVSPDSTRSLETAMAEAIENQPFCESVDVAIDDDRVADAIDHENGYTELTGSLMTVEMRIVYEGVTARTRMEMENGYPLMKLLDVDD
;
A
#
# COMPACT_ATOMS: atom_id res chain seq x y z
N MET A 1 -20.77 13.68 -16.25
CA MET A 1 -19.67 14.59 -15.85
C MET A 1 -19.00 14.05 -14.59
N VAL A 2 -17.67 14.09 -14.55
CA VAL A 2 -16.88 13.60 -13.41
C VAL A 2 -16.38 14.79 -12.60
N THR A 3 -16.55 14.73 -11.28
CA THR A 3 -16.04 15.78 -10.38
C THR A 3 -14.56 15.52 -10.07
N ASP A 4 -13.86 16.55 -9.58
CA ASP A 4 -12.46 16.39 -9.15
C ASP A 4 -12.36 15.41 -7.98
N ALA A 5 -13.32 15.41 -7.06
CA ALA A 5 -13.35 14.45 -5.96
C ALA A 5 -13.49 13.01 -6.46
N GLN A 6 -14.36 12.79 -7.44
CA GLN A 6 -14.52 11.47 -8.04
C GLN A 6 -13.25 11.03 -8.75
N GLN A 7 -12.60 11.94 -9.48
CA GLN A 7 -11.34 11.62 -10.15
C GLN A 7 -10.23 11.31 -9.15
N ALA A 8 -10.14 12.06 -8.05
CA ALA A 8 -9.17 11.78 -6.99
C ALA A 8 -9.36 10.38 -6.40
N CYS A 9 -10.61 9.98 -6.15
CA CYS A 9 -10.91 8.64 -5.65
C CYS A 9 -10.55 7.56 -6.65
N PHE A 10 -10.79 7.79 -7.94
CA PHE A 10 -10.44 6.87 -9.00
C PHE A 10 -8.92 6.69 -9.07
N GLU A 11 -8.16 7.79 -9.02
CA GLU A 11 -6.71 7.75 -9.00
C GLU A 11 -6.18 6.99 -7.78
N ALA A 12 -6.80 7.17 -6.63
CA ALA A 12 -6.42 6.45 -5.42
C ALA A 12 -6.57 4.94 -5.60
N GLY A 13 -7.66 4.50 -6.17
CA GLY A 13 -7.89 3.08 -6.46
C GLY A 13 -6.86 2.50 -7.44
N ILE A 14 -6.53 3.27 -8.49
CA ILE A 14 -5.49 2.86 -9.45
C ILE A 14 -4.15 2.67 -8.75
N LYS A 15 -3.74 3.64 -7.92
CA LYS A 15 -2.45 3.58 -7.22
C LYS A 15 -2.39 2.42 -6.25
N PHE A 16 -3.48 2.18 -5.51
CA PHE A 16 -3.55 1.06 -4.58
C PHE A 16 -3.47 -0.28 -5.29
N GLY A 17 -4.25 -0.45 -6.35
CA GLY A 17 -4.20 -1.66 -7.17
C GLY A 17 -2.82 -1.88 -7.78
N SER A 18 -2.19 -0.81 -8.25
CA SER A 18 -0.86 -0.84 -8.82
C SER A 18 0.18 -1.30 -7.79
N LEU A 19 0.14 -0.74 -6.58
CA LEU A 19 1.06 -1.14 -5.51
C LEU A 19 0.89 -2.62 -5.19
N TYR A 20 -0.33 -3.05 -4.95
CA TYR A 20 -0.61 -4.43 -4.57
C TYR A 20 -0.19 -5.41 -5.67
N HIS A 21 -0.57 -5.11 -6.91
CA HIS A 21 -0.25 -5.97 -8.05
C HIS A 21 1.27 -6.09 -8.28
N GLN A 22 1.99 -4.98 -8.11
CA GLN A 22 3.42 -4.94 -8.35
C GLN A 22 4.24 -5.69 -7.28
N PHE A 23 3.83 -5.60 -6.03
CA PHE A 23 4.66 -6.03 -4.91
C PHE A 23 4.17 -7.27 -4.17
N ALA A 24 2.90 -7.66 -4.32
CA ALA A 24 2.41 -8.90 -3.72
C ALA A 24 3.20 -10.08 -4.30
N GLY A 25 3.66 -10.97 -3.42
CA GLY A 25 4.49 -12.09 -3.82
C GLY A 25 5.99 -11.83 -3.76
N THR A 26 6.41 -10.58 -3.50
CA THR A 26 7.84 -10.27 -3.37
C THR A 26 8.44 -11.02 -2.17
N PRO A 27 9.57 -11.72 -2.35
CA PRO A 27 10.26 -12.35 -1.22
C PRO A 27 10.67 -11.32 -0.18
N VAL A 28 10.38 -11.59 1.08
CA VAL A 28 10.68 -10.69 2.19
C VAL A 28 11.14 -11.48 3.41
N SER A 29 12.11 -10.93 4.12
CA SER A 29 12.63 -11.48 5.37
C SER A 29 12.65 -10.36 6.42
N PRO A 30 12.83 -10.68 7.72
CA PRO A 30 12.91 -9.62 8.73
C PRO A 30 14.01 -8.58 8.45
N ASP A 31 15.07 -8.98 7.77
CA ASP A 31 16.18 -8.07 7.46
C ASP A 31 15.90 -7.17 6.26
N SER A 32 14.89 -7.46 5.46
CA SER A 32 14.59 -6.71 4.22
C SER A 32 13.30 -5.89 4.30
N THR A 33 12.59 -5.90 5.42
CA THR A 33 11.31 -5.19 5.54
C THR A 33 11.45 -3.69 5.30
N ARG A 34 12.48 -3.06 5.89
CA ARG A 34 12.63 -1.59 5.78
C ARG A 34 12.97 -1.16 4.35
N SER A 35 13.86 -1.90 3.67
CA SER A 35 14.22 -1.56 2.28
C SER A 35 13.04 -1.79 1.33
N LEU A 36 12.25 -2.82 1.58
CA LEU A 36 11.06 -3.08 0.76
C LEU A 36 10.01 -2.00 0.96
N GLU A 37 9.74 -1.58 2.19
CA GLU A 37 8.82 -0.46 2.48
C GLU A 37 9.21 0.79 1.69
N THR A 38 10.49 1.13 1.73
CA THR A 38 11.01 2.31 1.04
C THR A 38 10.84 2.17 -0.48
N ALA A 39 11.20 1.03 -1.03
CA ALA A 39 11.09 0.78 -2.46
C ALA A 39 9.64 0.85 -2.94
N MET A 40 8.71 0.27 -2.19
CA MET A 40 7.30 0.31 -2.51
C MET A 40 6.76 1.75 -2.50
N ALA A 41 7.08 2.51 -1.45
CA ALA A 41 6.62 3.89 -1.33
C ALA A 41 7.17 4.75 -2.46
N GLU A 42 8.46 4.69 -2.72
CA GLU A 42 9.09 5.49 -3.76
C GLU A 42 8.57 5.14 -5.16
N ALA A 43 8.36 3.85 -5.43
CA ALA A 43 7.85 3.41 -6.73
C ALA A 43 6.49 4.03 -7.05
N ILE A 44 5.58 4.04 -6.07
CA ILE A 44 4.23 4.57 -6.29
C ILE A 44 4.21 6.10 -6.24
N GLU A 45 5.03 6.71 -5.40
CA GLU A 45 5.15 8.17 -5.33
C GLU A 45 5.65 8.77 -6.64
N ASN A 46 6.32 7.99 -7.49
CA ASN A 46 6.73 8.43 -8.83
C ASN A 46 5.54 8.61 -9.78
N GLN A 47 4.38 8.05 -9.46
CA GLN A 47 3.22 8.14 -10.33
C GLN A 47 2.51 9.49 -10.16
N PRO A 48 1.82 9.98 -11.22
CA PRO A 48 1.09 11.25 -11.12
C PRO A 48 0.05 11.22 -10.00
N PHE A 49 -0.14 12.37 -9.35
CA PHE A 49 -1.15 12.60 -8.31
C PHE A 49 -0.90 11.89 -6.98
N CYS A 50 0.16 11.12 -6.86
CA CYS A 50 0.50 10.44 -5.61
C CYS A 50 1.41 11.35 -4.77
N GLU A 51 0.86 11.93 -3.71
CA GLU A 51 1.61 12.84 -2.83
C GLU A 51 2.47 12.08 -1.85
N SER A 52 1.91 11.03 -1.22
CA SER A 52 2.66 10.25 -0.23
C SER A 52 2.14 8.83 -0.14
N VAL A 53 3.04 7.92 0.18
CA VAL A 53 2.74 6.51 0.44
C VAL A 53 3.48 6.10 1.70
N ASP A 54 2.76 5.55 2.66
CA ASP A 54 3.33 5.00 3.89
C ASP A 54 3.06 3.50 3.91
N VAL A 55 4.13 2.71 3.90
CA VAL A 55 4.04 1.24 3.97
C VAL A 55 4.65 0.79 5.28
N ALA A 56 3.90 0.02 6.04
CA ALA A 56 4.37 -0.59 7.28
C ALA A 56 4.24 -2.10 7.16
N ILE A 57 5.38 -2.78 7.06
CA ILE A 57 5.43 -4.25 7.05
C ILE A 57 5.67 -4.71 8.48
N ASP A 58 4.81 -5.60 8.97
CA ASP A 58 4.85 -6.09 10.35
C ASP A 58 5.94 -7.15 10.49
N ASP A 59 7.03 -6.80 11.19
CA ASP A 59 8.19 -7.68 11.35
C ASP A 59 7.84 -8.99 12.04
N ASP A 60 6.96 -8.93 13.04
CA ASP A 60 6.56 -10.14 13.79
C ASP A 60 5.76 -11.09 12.93
N ARG A 61 4.86 -10.55 12.10
CA ARG A 61 4.08 -11.38 11.18
C ARG A 61 4.95 -11.99 10.10
N VAL A 62 5.94 -11.23 9.61
CA VAL A 62 6.91 -11.76 8.64
C VAL A 62 7.68 -12.91 9.28
N ALA A 63 8.18 -12.72 10.51
CA ALA A 63 8.92 -13.76 11.22
C ALA A 63 8.10 -15.03 11.42
N ASP A 64 6.81 -14.87 11.76
CA ASP A 64 5.90 -16.00 11.94
C ASP A 64 5.60 -16.74 10.65
N ALA A 65 5.64 -16.05 9.52
CA ALA A 65 5.31 -16.61 8.22
C ALA A 65 6.50 -17.21 7.47
N ILE A 66 7.71 -17.02 7.99
CA ILE A 66 8.93 -17.47 7.31
C ILE A 66 8.95 -18.99 7.13
N ASP A 67 9.34 -19.42 5.94
CA ASP A 67 9.76 -20.78 5.68
C ASP A 67 11.16 -20.93 6.29
N HIS A 68 11.27 -21.69 7.37
CA HIS A 68 12.52 -21.86 8.10
C HIS A 68 13.64 -22.47 7.24
N GLU A 69 13.29 -23.21 6.21
CA GLU A 69 14.26 -23.79 5.31
C GLU A 69 14.92 -22.73 4.41
N ASN A 70 14.10 -21.78 3.92
CA ASN A 70 14.57 -20.76 2.96
C ASN A 70 14.85 -19.40 3.60
N GLY A 71 14.29 -19.11 4.79
CA GLY A 71 14.56 -17.90 5.52
C GLY A 71 13.77 -16.68 5.05
N TYR A 72 12.73 -16.86 4.22
CA TYR A 72 11.90 -15.77 3.74
C TYR A 72 10.44 -16.22 3.56
N THR A 73 9.57 -15.27 3.35
CA THR A 73 8.18 -15.51 2.94
C THR A 73 7.82 -14.57 1.79
N GLU A 74 6.67 -14.77 1.18
CA GLU A 74 6.18 -13.87 0.15
C GLU A 74 5.32 -12.78 0.77
N LEU A 75 5.49 -11.55 0.32
CA LEU A 75 4.70 -10.42 0.80
C LEU A 75 3.23 -10.60 0.42
N THR A 76 2.36 -10.49 1.41
CA THR A 76 0.90 -10.51 1.21
C THR A 76 0.28 -9.34 1.96
N GLY A 77 -0.98 -9.05 1.66
CA GLY A 77 -1.70 -8.00 2.36
C GLY A 77 -1.83 -8.23 3.87
N SER A 78 -1.73 -9.49 4.32
CA SER A 78 -1.80 -9.81 5.75
C SER A 78 -0.56 -9.38 6.53
N LEU A 79 0.53 -9.05 5.84
CA LEU A 79 1.80 -8.70 6.46
C LEU A 79 2.04 -7.20 6.53
N MET A 80 1.16 -6.37 5.97
CA MET A 80 1.42 -4.94 5.85
C MET A 80 0.17 -4.08 6.02
N THR A 81 0.42 -2.83 6.37
CA THR A 81 -0.57 -1.74 6.35
C THR A 81 -0.05 -0.68 5.41
N VAL A 82 -0.91 -0.14 4.56
CA VAL A 82 -0.51 0.88 3.58
C VAL A 82 -1.47 2.05 3.67
N GLU A 83 -0.93 3.26 3.66
CA GLU A 83 -1.72 4.49 3.62
C GLU A 83 -1.21 5.36 2.48
N MET A 84 -2.14 5.92 1.68
CA MET A 84 -1.79 6.79 0.56
C MET A 84 -2.57 8.08 0.62
N ARG A 85 -1.90 9.14 0.16
CA ARG A 85 -2.51 10.45 -0.04
C ARG A 85 -2.41 10.82 -1.51
N ILE A 86 -3.56 10.97 -2.14
CA ILE A 86 -3.66 11.34 -3.56
C ILE A 86 -4.19 12.76 -3.64
N VAL A 87 -3.58 13.58 -4.49
CA VAL A 87 -4.02 14.96 -4.71
C VAL A 87 -4.30 15.15 -6.20
N TYR A 88 -5.55 15.53 -6.50
CA TYR A 88 -5.99 15.80 -7.86
C TYR A 88 -6.75 17.13 -7.87
N GLU A 89 -6.25 18.11 -8.62
CA GLU A 89 -6.90 19.44 -8.77
C GLU A 89 -7.30 20.03 -7.41
N GLY A 90 -6.42 19.98 -6.43
CA GLY A 90 -6.64 20.52 -5.09
C GLY A 90 -7.49 19.64 -4.18
N VAL A 91 -7.99 18.51 -4.66
CA VAL A 91 -8.75 17.57 -3.84
C VAL A 91 -7.83 16.48 -3.32
N THR A 92 -7.87 16.23 -2.02
CA THR A 92 -7.05 15.20 -1.38
C THR A 92 -7.91 14.00 -1.02
N ALA A 93 -7.54 12.81 -1.51
CA ALA A 93 -8.16 11.55 -1.12
C ALA A 93 -7.16 10.77 -0.26
N ARG A 94 -7.58 10.37 0.94
CA ARG A 94 -6.77 9.56 1.84
C ARG A 94 -7.34 8.15 1.91
N THR A 95 -6.46 7.17 1.70
CA THR A 95 -6.85 5.77 1.61
C THR A 95 -5.95 4.93 2.49
N ARG A 96 -6.46 3.78 2.92
CA ARG A 96 -5.71 2.83 3.75
C ARG A 96 -6.06 1.40 3.38
N MET A 97 -5.06 0.53 3.42
CA MET A 97 -5.27 -0.91 3.39
C MET A 97 -4.80 -1.50 4.72
N GLU A 98 -5.68 -2.22 5.40
CA GLU A 98 -5.33 -2.95 6.62
C GLU A 98 -6.20 -4.20 6.74
N MET A 99 -5.76 -5.14 7.55
CA MET A 99 -6.52 -6.37 7.77
C MET A 99 -7.83 -6.07 8.48
N GLU A 100 -8.93 -6.60 7.93
CA GLU A 100 -10.26 -6.45 8.50
C GLU A 100 -11.01 -7.76 8.27
N ASN A 101 -11.37 -8.46 9.34
CA ASN A 101 -12.04 -9.77 9.27
C ASN A 101 -11.29 -10.79 8.40
N GLY A 102 -9.96 -10.80 8.51
CA GLY A 102 -9.13 -11.74 7.77
C GLY A 102 -8.86 -11.36 6.31
N TYR A 103 -9.23 -10.15 5.90
CA TYR A 103 -9.07 -9.67 4.53
C TYR A 103 -8.31 -8.34 4.51
N PRO A 104 -7.31 -8.17 3.62
CA PRO A 104 -6.62 -6.88 3.49
C PRO A 104 -7.51 -5.89 2.74
N LEU A 105 -8.33 -5.17 3.48
CA LEU A 105 -9.34 -4.28 2.94
C LEU A 105 -8.77 -2.91 2.59
N MET A 106 -8.94 -2.50 1.35
CA MET A 106 -8.61 -1.16 0.88
C MET A 106 -9.83 -0.28 1.08
N LYS A 107 -9.66 0.85 1.76
CA LYS A 107 -10.76 1.78 2.02
C LYS A 107 -10.38 3.22 1.82
N LEU A 108 -11.38 4.00 1.45
CA LEU A 108 -11.29 5.45 1.39
C LEU A 108 -11.56 5.98 2.80
N LEU A 109 -10.61 6.70 3.38
CA LEU A 109 -10.75 7.26 4.73
C LEU A 109 -11.50 8.58 4.70
N ASP A 110 -11.07 9.50 3.83
CA ASP A 110 -11.76 10.77 3.65
C ASP A 110 -11.37 11.40 2.32
N VAL A 111 -12.17 12.36 1.89
CA VAL A 111 -11.93 13.17 0.70
C VAL A 111 -12.13 14.62 1.12
N ASP A 112 -11.09 15.43 0.93
CA ASP A 112 -11.09 16.84 1.31
C ASP A 112 -11.09 17.71 0.06
N ASP A 113 -12.22 18.31 -0.22
CA ASP A 113 -12.37 19.26 -1.30
C ASP A 113 -11.83 20.62 -0.83
#